data_9dd069b9e9dbdcfdcf2849e1b3f70861
#
_entry.id   9dd069b9e9dbdcfdcf2849e1b3f70861
#
_cell.length_a   1.000
_cell.length_b   1.000
_cell.length_c   1.000
_cell.angle_alpha   90.00
_cell.angle_beta   90.00
_cell.angle_gamma   90.00
#
_symmetry.space_group_name_H-M   'P 1'
#
loop_
_entity.id
_entity.type
_entity.pdbx_description
1 polymer ?
#
loop_
_entity_poly.entity_id
_entity_poly.type
_entity_poly.pdbx_seq_one_letter_code
_entity_poly.pdbx_strand_id
1 'polypeptide(L)'
;EAFAVEAIKKLVSVDQDWIPTAEGTSLYIRPFIFATEAQVGVHPAQELLFAIILSPVGAYYPEGLNPVKIYVEDKYVRAVRGGMGYTKTGGNYAASLKAQDEAEKVGYTQVLWLDGVERKYIEEVGTMNVFFVIDDEIVTPELQGSILPGVTRMSCIELLKKQGYKVSERRLSIEEVAEAADAGKLKEAFGRL
;
A
#
# COMPACT_ATOMS: atom_id res chain seq x y z
N GLU A 1 -13.66 6.41 -16.38
CA GLU A 1 -12.80 7.28 -15.51
C GLU A 1 -13.43 8.65 -15.30
N ALA A 2 -13.77 9.42 -16.35
CA ALA A 2 -14.38 10.74 -16.24
C ALA A 2 -15.66 10.76 -15.38
N PHE A 3 -16.55 9.80 -15.57
CA PHE A 3 -17.77 9.66 -14.77
C PHE A 3 -17.47 9.56 -13.26
N ALA A 4 -16.48 8.73 -12.88
CA ALA A 4 -16.14 8.54 -11.46
C ALA A 4 -15.59 9.85 -10.84
N VAL A 5 -14.75 10.58 -11.57
CA VAL A 5 -14.21 11.87 -11.14
C VAL A 5 -15.32 12.90 -10.95
N GLU A 6 -16.25 13.01 -11.89
CA GLU A 6 -17.37 13.95 -11.79
C GLU A 6 -18.33 13.56 -10.64
N ALA A 7 -18.57 12.29 -10.43
CA ALA A 7 -19.38 11.81 -9.31
C ALA A 7 -18.74 12.17 -7.94
N ILE A 8 -17.41 11.99 -7.81
CA ILE A 8 -16.66 12.38 -6.61
C ILE A 8 -16.78 13.89 -6.38
N LYS A 9 -16.49 14.71 -7.40
CA LYS A 9 -16.59 16.17 -7.29
C LYS A 9 -17.99 16.62 -6.85
N LYS A 10 -19.02 16.02 -7.46
CA LYS A 10 -20.41 16.34 -7.11
C LYS A 10 -20.73 15.98 -5.67
N LEU A 11 -20.35 14.78 -5.21
CA LEU A 11 -20.59 14.34 -3.85
C LEU A 11 -19.88 15.24 -2.83
N VAL A 12 -18.59 15.52 -3.04
CA VAL A 12 -17.82 16.43 -2.16
C VAL A 12 -18.42 17.83 -2.12
N SER A 13 -18.93 18.34 -3.25
CA SER A 13 -19.59 19.64 -3.29
C SER A 13 -20.91 19.69 -2.54
N VAL A 14 -21.66 18.57 -2.50
CA VAL A 14 -22.91 18.47 -1.75
C VAL A 14 -22.66 18.36 -0.25
N ASP A 15 -21.65 17.57 0.12
CA ASP A 15 -21.30 17.26 1.50
C ASP A 15 -20.12 18.10 2.04
N GLN A 16 -19.89 19.28 1.46
CA GLN A 16 -18.74 20.13 1.82
C GLN A 16 -18.67 20.49 3.32
N ASP A 17 -19.80 20.55 4.01
CA ASP A 17 -19.87 20.86 5.44
C ASP A 17 -19.30 19.74 6.31
N TRP A 18 -19.11 18.53 5.78
CA TRP A 18 -18.46 17.40 6.43
C TRP A 18 -16.94 17.41 6.31
N ILE A 19 -16.38 18.34 5.55
CA ILE A 19 -14.93 18.45 5.41
C ILE A 19 -14.34 18.98 6.73
N PRO A 20 -13.51 18.19 7.42
CA PRO A 20 -12.98 18.60 8.71
C PRO A 20 -11.95 19.74 8.53
N THR A 21 -11.94 20.68 9.47
CA THR A 21 -11.06 21.87 9.47
C THR A 21 -9.95 21.82 10.51
N ALA A 22 -9.97 20.84 11.42
CA ALA A 22 -8.92 20.68 12.43
C ALA A 22 -7.60 20.25 11.78
N GLU A 23 -6.49 20.74 12.32
CA GLU A 23 -5.15 20.34 11.86
C GLU A 23 -4.94 18.82 11.96
N GLY A 24 -4.28 18.22 10.97
CA GLY A 24 -4.05 16.77 10.90
C GLY A 24 -5.26 15.94 10.51
N THR A 25 -6.38 16.58 10.15
CA THR A 25 -7.58 15.90 9.67
C THR A 25 -7.76 16.03 8.15
N SER A 26 -8.52 15.13 7.56
CA SER A 26 -8.86 15.17 6.13
C SER A 26 -10.20 14.49 5.86
N LEU A 27 -10.76 14.73 4.67
CA LEU A 27 -11.91 14.00 4.17
C LEU A 27 -11.42 12.79 3.37
N TYR A 28 -11.71 11.59 3.87
CA TYR A 28 -11.40 10.36 3.16
C TYR A 28 -12.48 10.05 2.14
N ILE A 29 -12.08 9.87 0.88
CA ILE A 29 -12.98 9.57 -0.24
C ILE A 29 -12.75 8.11 -0.65
N ARG A 30 -13.80 7.29 -0.53
CA ARG A 30 -13.75 5.87 -0.90
C ARG A 30 -14.70 5.55 -2.04
N PRO A 31 -14.27 5.62 -3.29
CA PRO A 31 -14.98 4.98 -4.39
C PRO A 31 -14.71 3.47 -4.36
N PHE A 32 -15.74 2.68 -4.64
CA PHE A 32 -15.61 1.22 -4.70
C PHE A 32 -16.69 0.62 -5.62
N ILE A 33 -16.41 -0.60 -6.09
CA ILE A 33 -17.30 -1.34 -6.98
C ILE A 33 -17.48 -2.74 -6.38
N PHE A 34 -18.69 -3.27 -6.43
CA PHE A 34 -18.99 -4.64 -6.06
C PHE A 34 -20.11 -5.22 -6.92
N ALA A 35 -20.13 -6.57 -7.02
CA ALA A 35 -21.16 -7.29 -7.75
C ALA A 35 -22.48 -7.31 -6.98
N THR A 36 -23.61 -7.19 -7.67
CA THR A 36 -24.96 -7.17 -7.09
C THR A 36 -25.83 -8.34 -7.56
N GLU A 37 -25.33 -9.20 -8.43
CA GLU A 37 -26.06 -10.34 -8.92
C GLU A 37 -26.37 -11.35 -7.82
N ALA A 38 -27.63 -11.74 -7.72
CA ALA A 38 -28.12 -12.77 -6.79
C ALA A 38 -27.86 -14.17 -7.39
N GLN A 39 -26.59 -14.57 -7.47
CA GLN A 39 -26.19 -15.86 -8.05
C GLN A 39 -25.33 -16.68 -7.10
N VAL A 40 -25.50 -17.99 -7.14
CA VAL A 40 -24.62 -18.98 -6.49
C VAL A 40 -23.66 -19.53 -7.53
N GLY A 41 -22.38 -19.59 -7.19
CA GLY A 41 -21.33 -20.08 -8.08
C GLY A 41 -20.29 -18.99 -8.42
N VAL A 42 -19.20 -19.43 -9.08
CA VAL A 42 -18.09 -18.55 -9.47
C VAL A 42 -18.19 -18.26 -10.96
N HIS A 43 -18.45 -17.00 -11.28
CA HIS A 43 -18.50 -16.50 -12.66
C HIS A 43 -18.15 -15.00 -12.68
N PRO A 44 -17.76 -14.44 -13.82
CA PRO A 44 -17.59 -13.00 -13.98
C PRO A 44 -18.94 -12.29 -13.80
N ALA A 45 -18.98 -11.29 -12.91
CA ALA A 45 -20.17 -10.50 -12.67
C ALA A 45 -20.55 -9.66 -13.90
N GLN A 46 -21.86 -9.60 -14.19
CA GLN A 46 -22.43 -8.77 -15.26
C GLN A 46 -23.07 -7.47 -14.71
N GLU A 47 -23.51 -7.52 -13.45
CA GLU A 47 -24.10 -6.38 -12.77
C GLU A 47 -23.20 -5.90 -11.63
N LEU A 48 -22.85 -4.61 -11.69
CA LEU A 48 -21.94 -3.99 -10.73
C LEU A 48 -22.57 -2.72 -10.18
N LEU A 49 -22.38 -2.46 -8.89
CA LEU A 49 -22.73 -1.20 -8.26
C LEU A 49 -21.45 -0.42 -7.97
N PHE A 50 -21.38 0.81 -8.48
CA PHE A 50 -20.37 1.79 -8.11
C PHE A 50 -20.91 2.70 -7.02
N ALA A 51 -20.18 2.79 -5.92
CA ALA A 51 -20.56 3.62 -4.78
C ALA A 51 -19.37 4.48 -4.32
N ILE A 52 -19.70 5.62 -3.71
CA ILE A 52 -18.71 6.52 -3.11
C ILE A 52 -19.18 6.84 -1.70
N ILE A 53 -18.31 6.65 -0.70
CA ILE A 53 -18.56 7.12 0.67
C ILE A 53 -17.48 8.13 1.07
N LEU A 54 -17.90 9.08 1.89
CA LEU A 54 -17.03 10.10 2.47
C LEU A 54 -16.93 9.87 3.99
N SER A 55 -15.75 10.10 4.56
CA SER A 55 -15.53 10.00 6.00
C SER A 55 -14.51 11.04 6.48
N PRO A 56 -14.83 11.89 7.44
CA PRO A 56 -13.83 12.67 8.15
C PRO A 56 -12.88 11.73 8.89
N VAL A 57 -11.57 11.95 8.75
CA VAL A 57 -10.54 11.10 9.37
C VAL A 57 -9.43 11.95 9.99
N GLY A 58 -8.79 11.40 11.04
CA GLY A 58 -7.55 11.90 11.61
C GLY A 58 -6.30 11.28 10.99
N ALA A 59 -5.18 11.34 11.70
CA ALA A 59 -3.93 10.71 11.27
C ALA A 59 -4.08 9.18 11.15
N TYR A 60 -3.47 8.60 10.13
CA TYR A 60 -3.52 7.15 9.89
C TYR A 60 -2.79 6.36 11.00
N TYR A 61 -1.63 6.84 11.43
CA TYR A 61 -0.89 6.26 12.54
C TYR A 61 -0.99 7.17 13.77
N PRO A 62 -1.35 6.61 14.94
CA PRO A 62 -1.32 7.35 16.21
C PRO A 62 0.08 7.88 16.54
N GLU A 63 1.12 7.15 16.14
CA GLU A 63 2.52 7.50 16.30
C GLU A 63 2.97 8.67 15.43
N GLY A 64 2.17 9.07 14.44
CA GLY A 64 2.49 10.12 13.48
C GLY A 64 3.66 9.71 12.57
N LEU A 65 4.78 10.45 12.62
CA LEU A 65 6.00 10.16 11.86
C LEU A 65 7.07 9.38 12.64
N ASN A 66 6.75 8.89 13.84
CA ASN A 66 7.69 8.10 14.62
C ASN A 66 7.94 6.74 13.95
N PRO A 67 9.16 6.19 14.07
CA PRO A 67 9.47 4.86 13.54
C PRO A 67 8.61 3.78 14.20
N VAL A 68 8.20 2.80 13.41
CA VAL A 68 7.44 1.64 13.85
C VAL A 68 8.22 0.34 13.61
N LYS A 69 7.88 -0.70 14.36
CA LYS A 69 8.49 -2.02 14.19
C LYS A 69 7.77 -2.79 13.10
N ILE A 70 8.55 -3.33 12.15
CA ILE A 70 8.04 -4.09 11.01
C ILE A 70 8.49 -5.55 11.15
N TYR A 71 7.54 -6.48 11.05
CA TYR A 71 7.80 -7.92 11.06
C TYR A 71 8.09 -8.42 9.64
N VAL A 72 9.21 -9.09 9.44
CA VAL A 72 9.50 -9.74 8.15
C VAL A 72 8.74 -11.05 8.07
N GLU A 73 7.80 -11.17 7.16
CA GLU A 73 6.91 -12.32 7.03
C GLU A 73 7.52 -13.38 6.11
N ASP A 74 7.82 -14.53 6.67
CA ASP A 74 8.43 -15.67 5.99
C ASP A 74 7.49 -16.87 5.80
N LYS A 75 6.29 -16.82 6.42
CA LYS A 75 5.33 -17.91 6.43
C LYS A 75 4.17 -17.69 5.46
N TYR A 76 3.55 -16.52 5.55
CA TYR A 76 2.38 -16.16 4.72
C TYR A 76 2.81 -15.36 3.49
N VAL A 77 1.94 -15.35 2.49
CA VAL A 77 2.14 -14.64 1.22
C VAL A 77 0.96 -13.73 1.00
N ARG A 78 1.23 -12.44 0.71
CA ARG A 78 0.19 -11.48 0.38
C ARG A 78 -0.37 -11.68 -1.02
N ALA A 79 0.51 -11.89 -2.00
CA ALA A 79 0.19 -11.98 -3.41
C ALA A 79 1.26 -12.76 -4.18
N VAL A 80 0.92 -13.18 -5.39
CA VAL A 80 1.85 -13.82 -6.32
C VAL A 80 1.70 -13.20 -7.71
N ARG A 81 2.71 -13.32 -8.55
CA ARG A 81 2.64 -12.94 -9.97
C ARG A 81 1.55 -13.74 -10.67
N GLY A 82 0.77 -13.08 -11.52
CA GLY A 82 -0.39 -13.68 -12.18
C GLY A 82 -1.64 -13.77 -11.30
N GLY A 83 -1.54 -13.37 -10.03
CA GLY A 83 -2.67 -13.20 -9.13
C GLY A 83 -3.25 -11.78 -9.17
N MET A 84 -3.87 -11.37 -8.07
CA MET A 84 -4.58 -10.08 -7.97
C MET A 84 -3.77 -8.98 -7.26
N GLY A 85 -2.51 -9.22 -6.91
CA GLY A 85 -1.70 -8.33 -6.07
C GLY A 85 -1.53 -6.91 -6.62
N TYR A 86 -1.53 -6.76 -7.94
CA TYR A 86 -1.43 -5.47 -8.63
C TYR A 86 -2.75 -4.69 -8.72
N THR A 87 -3.87 -5.26 -8.25
CA THR A 87 -5.20 -4.63 -8.25
C THR A 87 -5.65 -4.24 -6.84
N LYS A 88 -6.43 -3.15 -6.75
CA LYS A 88 -7.06 -2.70 -5.51
C LYS A 88 -8.33 -3.52 -5.25
N THR A 89 -8.17 -4.76 -4.77
CA THR A 89 -9.27 -5.71 -4.57
C THR A 89 -9.30 -6.28 -3.15
N GLY A 90 -10.51 -6.53 -2.62
CA GLY A 90 -10.73 -7.00 -1.25
C GLY A 90 -10.01 -8.30 -0.89
N GLY A 91 -9.80 -9.20 -1.85
CA GLY A 91 -9.07 -10.45 -1.64
C GLY A 91 -7.63 -10.26 -1.16
N ASN A 92 -6.92 -9.26 -1.66
CA ASN A 92 -5.55 -8.96 -1.21
C ASN A 92 -5.52 -8.51 0.27
N TYR A 93 -6.54 -7.76 0.70
CA TYR A 93 -6.64 -7.30 2.09
C TYR A 93 -7.02 -8.46 3.01
N ALA A 94 -7.97 -9.29 2.62
CA ALA A 94 -8.34 -10.48 3.40
C ALA A 94 -7.14 -11.43 3.60
N ALA A 95 -6.33 -11.65 2.57
CA ALA A 95 -5.14 -12.49 2.65
C ALA A 95 -4.07 -11.96 3.63
N SER A 96 -4.04 -10.65 3.89
CA SER A 96 -3.04 -10.04 4.77
C SER A 96 -3.40 -10.06 6.26
N LEU A 97 -4.68 -10.23 6.61
CA LEU A 97 -5.16 -10.02 7.98
C LEU A 97 -4.55 -10.99 8.99
N LYS A 98 -4.36 -12.25 8.63
CA LYS A 98 -3.83 -13.26 9.53
C LYS A 98 -2.39 -12.96 9.96
N ALA A 99 -1.52 -12.65 9.01
CA ALA A 99 -0.13 -12.29 9.28
C ALA A 99 -0.04 -11.00 10.10
N GLN A 100 -0.88 -10.02 9.78
CA GLN A 100 -0.94 -8.77 10.53
C GLN A 100 -1.33 -9.01 12.00
N ASP A 101 -2.38 -9.79 12.26
CA ASP A 101 -2.83 -10.15 13.60
C ASP A 101 -1.74 -10.93 14.40
N GLU A 102 -1.01 -11.83 13.75
CA GLU A 102 0.09 -12.56 14.37
C GLU A 102 1.27 -11.63 14.71
N ALA A 103 1.62 -10.71 13.82
CA ALA A 103 2.69 -9.73 14.05
C ALA A 103 2.35 -8.74 15.18
N GLU A 104 1.13 -8.25 15.24
CA GLU A 104 0.66 -7.36 16.31
C GLU A 104 0.73 -8.01 17.69
N LYS A 105 0.39 -9.31 17.82
CA LYS A 105 0.49 -10.07 19.08
C LYS A 105 1.89 -10.17 19.63
N VAL A 106 2.91 -10.05 18.78
CA VAL A 106 4.32 -10.06 19.19
C VAL A 106 4.98 -8.67 19.16
N GLY A 107 4.16 -7.61 19.07
CA GLY A 107 4.59 -6.24 19.27
C GLY A 107 5.12 -5.52 18.03
N TYR A 108 4.75 -5.99 16.84
CA TYR A 108 5.05 -5.30 15.58
C TYR A 108 3.83 -4.54 15.05
N THR A 109 4.06 -3.43 14.39
CA THR A 109 2.98 -2.57 13.87
C THR A 109 2.53 -2.99 12.48
N GLN A 110 3.44 -3.52 11.66
CA GLN A 110 3.17 -3.91 10.28
C GLN A 110 4.00 -5.13 9.87
N VAL A 111 3.64 -5.71 8.73
CA VAL A 111 4.29 -6.85 8.11
C VAL A 111 5.04 -6.41 6.85
N LEU A 112 6.30 -6.78 6.70
CA LEU A 112 7.06 -6.70 5.46
C LEU A 112 6.83 -7.97 4.65
N TRP A 113 6.24 -7.82 3.47
CA TRP A 113 5.93 -8.93 2.59
C TRP A 113 7.10 -9.28 1.67
N LEU A 114 7.39 -10.57 1.60
CA LEU A 114 8.32 -11.14 0.64
C LEU A 114 7.56 -11.76 -0.55
N ASP A 115 8.24 -11.91 -1.67
CA ASP A 115 7.68 -12.51 -2.86
C ASP A 115 7.19 -13.94 -2.61
N GLY A 116 6.11 -14.32 -3.30
CA GLY A 116 5.41 -15.58 -3.04
C GLY A 116 6.10 -16.83 -3.58
N VAL A 117 7.23 -16.72 -4.27
CA VAL A 117 7.94 -17.85 -4.89
C VAL A 117 9.25 -18.16 -4.17
N GLU A 118 10.16 -17.19 -4.13
CA GLU A 118 11.49 -17.35 -3.56
C GLU A 118 11.52 -16.99 -2.07
N ARG A 119 10.53 -16.19 -1.60
CA ARG A 119 10.44 -15.62 -0.24
C ARG A 119 11.71 -14.89 0.17
N LYS A 120 12.24 -14.18 -0.75
CA LYS A 120 13.52 -13.50 -0.66
C LYS A 120 13.43 -12.03 -0.96
N TYR A 121 12.61 -11.65 -1.92
CA TYR A 121 12.54 -10.30 -2.42
C TYR A 121 11.39 -9.54 -1.79
N ILE A 122 11.69 -8.34 -1.33
CA ILE A 122 10.73 -7.44 -0.69
C ILE A 122 9.71 -6.98 -1.72
N GLU A 123 8.44 -6.94 -1.34
CA GLU A 123 7.34 -6.45 -2.17
C GLU A 123 6.66 -5.22 -1.56
N GLU A 124 6.02 -5.35 -0.42
CA GLU A 124 5.26 -4.27 0.23
C GLU A 124 5.38 -4.33 1.76
N VAL A 125 5.02 -3.26 2.45
CA VAL A 125 4.84 -3.23 3.89
C VAL A 125 3.36 -3.02 4.22
N GLY A 126 2.75 -4.00 4.87
CA GLY A 126 1.31 -3.98 5.14
C GLY A 126 0.49 -3.79 3.87
N THR A 127 -0.14 -2.62 3.72
CA THR A 127 -0.92 -2.21 2.54
C THR A 127 -0.26 -1.08 1.74
N MET A 128 1.05 -0.87 1.93
CA MET A 128 1.80 0.26 1.40
C MET A 128 2.95 -0.19 0.51
N ASN A 129 3.21 0.58 -0.57
CA ASN A 129 4.49 0.51 -1.25
C ASN A 129 5.60 1.01 -0.30
N VAL A 130 6.82 0.51 -0.48
CA VAL A 130 7.96 0.80 0.40
C VAL A 130 9.17 1.30 -0.38
N PHE A 131 9.96 2.17 0.25
CA PHE A 131 11.22 2.67 -0.23
C PHE A 131 12.29 2.45 0.83
N PHE A 132 13.52 2.22 0.41
CA PHE A 132 14.69 2.07 1.27
C PHE A 132 15.77 3.05 0.82
N VAL A 133 16.37 3.75 1.77
CA VAL A 133 17.51 4.63 1.53
C VAL A 133 18.77 3.86 1.94
N ILE A 134 19.51 3.38 0.93
CA ILE A 134 20.74 2.59 1.12
C ILE A 134 21.90 3.38 0.53
N ASP A 135 22.85 3.79 1.34
CA ASP A 135 23.90 4.75 0.97
C ASP A 135 23.31 6.02 0.32
N ASP A 136 23.54 6.24 -0.96
CA ASP A 136 23.06 7.39 -1.72
C ASP A 136 21.96 7.01 -2.73
N GLU A 137 21.40 5.81 -2.62
CA GLU A 137 20.36 5.29 -3.50
C GLU A 137 19.05 5.11 -2.75
N ILE A 138 17.96 5.58 -3.36
CA ILE A 138 16.59 5.29 -2.92
C ILE A 138 16.06 4.14 -3.78
N VAL A 139 15.82 3.00 -3.15
CA VAL A 139 15.37 1.78 -3.83
C VAL A 139 13.92 1.49 -3.48
N THR A 140 13.12 1.18 -4.47
CA THR A 140 11.77 0.63 -4.28
C THR A 140 11.62 -0.65 -5.10
N PRO A 141 10.90 -1.67 -4.59
CA PRO A 141 10.65 -2.89 -5.35
C PRO A 141 10.03 -2.61 -6.72
N GLU A 142 10.55 -3.26 -7.75
CA GLU A 142 10.03 -3.15 -9.11
C GLU A 142 8.66 -3.83 -9.25
N LEU A 143 7.81 -3.29 -10.11
CA LEU A 143 6.47 -3.81 -10.36
C LEU A 143 6.52 -5.05 -11.25
N GLN A 144 6.34 -6.23 -10.69
CA GLN A 144 6.37 -7.51 -11.41
C GLN A 144 5.01 -8.24 -11.46
N GLY A 145 3.90 -7.54 -11.14
CA GLY A 145 2.54 -8.07 -11.22
C GLY A 145 1.96 -8.60 -9.90
N SER A 146 2.70 -8.51 -8.79
CA SER A 146 2.22 -8.82 -7.43
C SER A 146 2.07 -7.58 -6.55
N ILE A 147 2.69 -6.46 -6.94
CA ILE A 147 2.72 -5.20 -6.19
C ILE A 147 1.73 -4.22 -6.82
N LEU A 148 0.96 -3.51 -5.99
CA LEU A 148 0.07 -2.45 -6.47
C LEU A 148 0.89 -1.27 -7.03
N PRO A 149 0.63 -0.82 -8.29
CA PRO A 149 1.25 0.37 -8.84
C PRO A 149 0.62 1.64 -8.21
N GLY A 150 1.04 1.96 -6.99
CA GLY A 150 0.47 3.06 -6.21
C GLY A 150 0.72 4.42 -6.83
N VAL A 151 -0.31 5.27 -6.86
CA VAL A 151 -0.19 6.67 -7.36
C VAL A 151 0.82 7.43 -6.52
N THR A 152 0.75 7.30 -5.20
CA THR A 152 1.73 7.91 -4.27
C THR A 152 3.15 7.43 -4.56
N ARG A 153 3.34 6.12 -4.79
CA ARG A 153 4.66 5.57 -5.20
C ARG A 153 5.20 6.24 -6.46
N MET A 154 4.39 6.32 -7.51
CA MET A 154 4.81 6.95 -8.78
C MET A 154 5.16 8.43 -8.58
N SER A 155 4.34 9.15 -7.81
CA SER A 155 4.58 10.57 -7.49
C SER A 155 5.85 10.77 -6.69
N CYS A 156 6.14 9.90 -5.71
CA CYS A 156 7.39 9.93 -4.95
C CYS A 156 8.61 9.71 -5.85
N ILE A 157 8.57 8.70 -6.73
CA ILE A 157 9.67 8.43 -7.67
C ILE A 157 9.95 9.65 -8.54
N GLU A 158 8.90 10.25 -9.11
CA GLU A 158 9.05 11.42 -9.98
C GLU A 158 9.60 12.63 -9.22
N LEU A 159 9.08 12.90 -8.02
CA LEU A 159 9.52 14.00 -7.18
C LEU A 159 10.99 13.85 -6.76
N LEU A 160 11.36 12.68 -6.27
CA LEU A 160 12.73 12.40 -5.83
C LEU A 160 13.73 12.52 -6.99
N LYS A 161 13.40 11.97 -8.17
CA LYS A 161 14.22 12.14 -9.39
C LYS A 161 14.37 13.62 -9.78
N LYS A 162 13.32 14.42 -9.71
CA LYS A 162 13.35 15.88 -9.96
C LYS A 162 14.24 16.63 -8.96
N GLN A 163 14.30 16.15 -7.74
CA GLN A 163 15.16 16.70 -6.68
C GLN A 163 16.63 16.25 -6.79
N GLY A 164 16.98 15.42 -7.78
CA GLY A 164 18.33 14.96 -8.03
C GLY A 164 18.75 13.70 -7.26
N TYR A 165 17.83 13.04 -6.57
CA TYR A 165 18.12 11.77 -5.91
C TYR A 165 18.28 10.63 -6.92
N LYS A 166 19.20 9.70 -6.63
CA LYS A 166 19.31 8.44 -7.35
C LYS A 166 18.20 7.51 -6.92
N VAL A 167 17.21 7.28 -7.78
CA VAL A 167 16.04 6.40 -7.48
C VAL A 167 16.06 5.20 -8.42
N SER A 168 16.05 4.00 -7.85
CA SER A 168 16.03 2.74 -8.57
C SER A 168 14.76 1.92 -8.27
N GLU A 169 14.16 1.42 -9.33
CA GLU A 169 13.09 0.44 -9.30
C GLU A 169 13.70 -0.91 -9.65
N ARG A 170 13.97 -1.75 -8.66
CA ARG A 170 14.65 -3.04 -8.82
C ARG A 170 14.23 -4.05 -7.78
N ARG A 171 14.54 -5.31 -8.01
CA ARG A 171 14.42 -6.33 -6.96
C ARG A 171 15.38 -5.97 -5.81
N LEU A 172 14.90 -6.13 -4.60
CA LEU A 172 15.65 -5.88 -3.36
C LEU A 172 15.43 -7.08 -2.44
N SER A 173 16.50 -7.80 -2.11
CA SER A 173 16.36 -8.94 -1.21
C SER A 173 16.37 -8.51 0.25
N ILE A 174 15.77 -9.33 1.11
CA ILE A 174 15.79 -9.08 2.56
C ILE A 174 17.22 -9.18 3.12
N GLU A 175 18.05 -10.06 2.56
CA GLU A 175 19.45 -10.19 2.92
C GLU A 175 20.24 -8.92 2.59
N GLU A 176 20.02 -8.33 1.40
CA GLU A 176 20.67 -7.05 1.01
C GLU A 176 20.33 -5.94 2.00
N VAL A 177 19.07 -5.86 2.45
CA VAL A 177 18.66 -4.86 3.44
C VAL A 177 19.30 -5.12 4.81
N ALA A 178 19.39 -6.40 5.23
CA ALA A 178 20.06 -6.77 6.47
C ALA A 178 21.56 -6.46 6.43
N GLU A 179 22.25 -6.81 5.36
CA GLU A 179 23.66 -6.50 5.15
C GLU A 179 23.91 -4.98 5.12
N ALA A 180 23.03 -4.22 4.49
CA ALA A 180 23.10 -2.76 4.47
C ALA A 180 22.90 -2.16 5.87
N ALA A 181 22.01 -2.73 6.67
CA ALA A 181 21.78 -2.30 8.05
C ALA A 181 23.02 -2.61 8.94
N ASP A 182 23.56 -3.82 8.86
CA ASP A 182 24.75 -4.24 9.62
C ASP A 182 25.99 -3.41 9.25
N ALA A 183 26.10 -3.00 7.98
CA ALA A 183 27.16 -2.13 7.49
C ALA A 183 26.94 -0.63 7.80
N GLY A 184 25.82 -0.24 8.43
CA GLY A 184 25.47 1.15 8.69
C GLY A 184 25.11 1.97 7.44
N LYS A 185 24.73 1.28 6.35
CA LYS A 185 24.37 1.87 5.05
C LYS A 185 22.88 2.09 4.86
N LEU A 186 22.04 1.34 5.57
CA LEU A 186 20.60 1.55 5.60
C LEU A 186 20.28 2.79 6.45
N LYS A 187 19.89 3.88 5.81
CA LYS A 187 19.60 5.16 6.46
C LYS A 187 18.15 5.27 6.89
N GLU A 188 17.24 4.79 6.05
CA GLU A 188 15.79 4.90 6.28
C GLU A 188 15.03 3.86 5.45
N ALA A 189 13.87 3.45 5.96
CA ALA A 189 12.84 2.78 5.18
C ALA A 189 11.51 3.50 5.43
N PHE A 190 10.78 3.84 4.36
CA PHE A 190 9.50 4.53 4.47
C PHE A 190 8.47 3.96 3.51
N GLY A 191 7.21 3.98 3.94
CA GLY A 191 6.05 3.56 3.14
C GLY A 191 4.98 4.64 3.09
N ARG A 192 4.19 4.63 2.02
CA ARG A 192 3.02 5.50 1.86
C ARG A 192 1.88 4.75 1.17
N LEU A 193 0.66 4.99 1.66
CA LEU A 193 -0.59 4.59 1.01
C LEU A 193 -0.86 5.45 -0.22
#